data_5c4f65930835fea74cc93f933015e745
#
_entry.id   5c4f65930835fea74cc93f933015e745
#
_cell.length_a   1.000
_cell.length_b   1.000
_cell.length_c   1.000
_cell.angle_alpha   90.00
_cell.angle_beta   90.00
_cell.angle_gamma   90.00
#
_symmetry.space_group_name_H-M   'P 1'
#
loop_
_entity.id
_entity.type
_entity.pdbx_description
1 polymer ?
#
loop_
_entity_poly.entity_id
_entity_poly.type
_entity_poly.pdbx_seq_one_letter_code
_entity_poly.pdbx_strand_id
1 'polypeptide(L)'
;NTYWDASSNVNYSLSLSRDFDIGPLKNVSTSLTFSRINWEEDNQDQLYLNISIPWGTSRTLSYSMQRNQDNEISHTASWYDSSDRNNSWSVSASGDNDEFKDMKASLRASYQHNTENGRLYLSGTSQRDSYYSLNASWNGSFTATRHGAAFHDYSGSADSRFMIDADGTEDIPLNNKRAVTNRYGIGVIPSVSSYITTSLSVDTRNLPENVDIENSVITTTLTEGAIGYAKLDTRKGYQIIGVIRLADGSHPPLGISVKDETSHKELGLVADGGFVYLNGIQDDNKLAL
;
A
#
# COMPACT_ATOMS: atom_id res chain seq x y z
N ASN A 1 32.24 -21.68 -11.65
CA ASN A 1 33.41 -21.26 -10.89
C ASN A 1 34.25 -22.47 -10.63
N THR A 2 35.39 -22.62 -11.30
CA THR A 2 36.39 -23.67 -11.06
C THR A 2 37.42 -23.11 -10.09
N TYR A 3 37.46 -23.62 -8.90
CA TYR A 3 38.57 -23.41 -7.96
C TYR A 3 39.65 -24.49 -8.24
N TRP A 4 40.91 -24.11 -8.20
CA TRP A 4 42.06 -24.99 -8.57
C TRP A 4 42.25 -26.22 -7.71
N ASP A 5 41.47 -26.44 -6.63
CA ASP A 5 41.53 -27.60 -5.73
C ASP A 5 40.14 -28.03 -5.23
N ALA A 6 39.06 -27.68 -5.91
CA ALA A 6 37.71 -28.11 -5.53
C ALA A 6 37.11 -28.97 -6.66
N SER A 7 36.49 -30.06 -6.29
CA SER A 7 35.65 -30.88 -7.17
C SER A 7 34.61 -29.95 -7.87
N SER A 8 34.50 -30.08 -9.20
CA SER A 8 33.56 -29.29 -9.96
C SER A 8 32.13 -29.74 -9.66
N ASN A 9 31.36 -28.90 -8.94
CA ASN A 9 29.95 -29.14 -8.73
C ASN A 9 29.17 -28.75 -10.00
N VAL A 10 28.58 -29.70 -10.65
CA VAL A 10 27.77 -29.51 -11.86
C VAL A 10 26.31 -29.76 -11.51
N ASN A 11 25.47 -28.73 -11.64
CA ASN A 11 24.04 -28.79 -11.41
C ASN A 11 23.31 -28.88 -12.75
N TYR A 12 22.40 -29.83 -12.87
CA TYR A 12 21.54 -29.99 -14.02
C TYR A 12 20.11 -29.68 -13.62
N SER A 13 19.39 -28.94 -14.49
CA SER A 13 17.96 -28.72 -14.33
C SER A 13 17.27 -28.81 -15.67
N LEU A 14 16.19 -29.56 -15.73
CA LEU A 14 15.30 -29.65 -16.87
C LEU A 14 13.90 -29.28 -16.42
N SER A 15 13.31 -28.26 -17.06
CA SER A 15 11.94 -27.81 -16.78
C SER A 15 11.08 -27.88 -18.01
N LEU A 16 9.89 -28.44 -17.86
CA LEU A 16 8.82 -28.43 -18.84
C LEU A 16 7.65 -27.66 -18.26
N SER A 17 7.15 -26.67 -18.97
CA SER A 17 5.98 -25.89 -18.54
C SER A 17 4.99 -25.76 -19.68
N ARG A 18 3.70 -25.75 -19.33
CA ARG A 18 2.61 -25.57 -20.28
C ARG A 18 1.43 -24.88 -19.61
N ASP A 19 0.85 -23.91 -20.32
CA ASP A 19 -0.40 -23.26 -19.96
C ASP A 19 -1.52 -23.80 -20.85
N PHE A 20 -2.70 -24.00 -20.28
CA PHE A 20 -3.88 -24.50 -20.98
C PHE A 20 -5.18 -24.02 -20.31
N ASP A 21 -6.26 -24.09 -21.06
CA ASP A 21 -7.61 -23.77 -20.57
C ASP A 21 -8.38 -25.06 -20.29
N ILE A 22 -9.06 -25.13 -19.15
CA ILE A 22 -9.93 -26.25 -18.78
C ILE A 22 -11.36 -25.73 -18.57
N GLY A 23 -12.21 -25.82 -19.58
CA GLY A 23 -13.57 -25.30 -19.49
C GLY A 23 -13.61 -23.81 -19.14
N PRO A 24 -14.21 -23.42 -17.99
CA PRO A 24 -14.26 -22.02 -17.56
C PRO A 24 -12.93 -21.52 -16.96
N LEU A 25 -12.01 -22.42 -16.59
CA LEU A 25 -10.71 -22.07 -16.01
C LEU A 25 -9.73 -21.70 -17.12
N LYS A 26 -9.26 -20.48 -17.10
CA LYS A 26 -8.31 -19.95 -18.07
C LYS A 26 -6.90 -19.86 -17.48
N ASN A 27 -5.90 -20.03 -18.33
CA ASN A 27 -4.49 -19.92 -17.96
C ASN A 27 -4.06 -20.85 -16.81
N VAL A 28 -4.56 -22.09 -16.80
CA VAL A 28 -4.05 -23.11 -15.87
C VAL A 28 -2.63 -23.43 -16.27
N SER A 29 -1.68 -23.19 -15.37
CA SER A 29 -0.26 -23.46 -15.62
C SER A 29 0.17 -24.76 -14.93
N THR A 30 0.96 -25.56 -15.65
CA THR A 30 1.59 -26.76 -15.10
C THR A 30 3.07 -26.73 -15.41
N SER A 31 3.91 -27.00 -14.42
CA SER A 31 5.35 -27.13 -14.59
C SER A 31 5.87 -28.39 -13.93
N LEU A 32 6.75 -29.11 -14.62
CA LEU A 32 7.48 -30.25 -14.12
C LEU A 32 8.97 -29.92 -14.22
N THR A 33 9.67 -29.98 -13.09
CA THR A 33 11.09 -29.69 -13.03
C THR A 33 11.82 -30.87 -12.42
N PHE A 34 12.82 -31.37 -13.11
CA PHE A 34 13.81 -32.29 -12.58
C PHE A 34 15.11 -31.51 -12.34
N SER A 35 15.70 -31.67 -11.17
CA SER A 35 17.03 -31.12 -10.85
C SER A 35 17.93 -32.15 -10.20
N ARG A 36 19.19 -32.13 -10.61
CA ARG A 36 20.27 -32.89 -9.99
C ARG A 36 21.36 -31.96 -9.53
N ILE A 37 21.63 -31.96 -8.25
CA ILE A 37 22.69 -31.19 -7.62
C ILE A 37 23.78 -32.18 -7.19
N ASN A 38 24.95 -32.06 -7.80
CA ASN A 38 26.10 -32.86 -7.42
C ASN A 38 26.90 -32.11 -6.35
N TRP A 39 26.97 -32.67 -5.17
CA TRP A 39 27.73 -32.12 -4.05
C TRP A 39 28.74 -33.14 -3.56
N GLU A 40 30.02 -32.95 -3.92
CA GLU A 40 31.19 -33.82 -3.56
C GLU A 40 30.97 -35.31 -3.74
N GLU A 41 30.38 -36.02 -2.80
CA GLU A 41 30.12 -37.48 -2.86
C GLU A 41 28.61 -37.82 -2.91
N ASP A 42 27.71 -36.81 -2.81
CA ASP A 42 26.28 -37.01 -2.79
C ASP A 42 25.59 -36.33 -3.98
N ASN A 43 24.77 -37.10 -4.69
CA ASN A 43 23.92 -36.57 -5.75
C ASN A 43 22.51 -36.35 -5.20
N GLN A 44 21.98 -35.12 -5.23
CA GLN A 44 20.62 -34.82 -4.80
C GLN A 44 19.71 -34.70 -6.01
N ASP A 45 18.87 -35.70 -6.20
CA ASP A 45 17.83 -35.67 -7.24
C ASP A 45 16.52 -35.17 -6.67
N GLN A 46 15.91 -34.22 -7.37
CA GLN A 46 14.60 -33.64 -7.01
C GLN A 46 13.69 -33.64 -8.23
N LEU A 47 12.45 -34.05 -8.03
CA LEU A 47 11.38 -33.91 -8.97
C LEU A 47 10.31 -32.99 -8.37
N TYR A 48 9.98 -31.93 -9.08
CA TYR A 48 8.99 -30.93 -8.64
C TYR A 48 7.89 -30.78 -9.68
N LEU A 49 6.64 -31.00 -9.27
CA LEU A 49 5.44 -30.72 -10.05
C LEU A 49 4.70 -29.55 -9.42
N ASN A 50 4.30 -28.59 -10.23
CA ASN A 50 3.43 -27.51 -9.79
C ASN A 50 2.26 -27.36 -10.77
N ILE A 51 1.06 -27.16 -10.23
CA ILE A 51 -0.15 -26.84 -10.94
C ILE A 51 -0.73 -25.56 -10.30
N SER A 52 -0.97 -24.54 -11.11
CA SER A 52 -1.56 -23.29 -10.65
C SER A 52 -2.82 -23.00 -11.45
N ILE A 53 -3.90 -22.76 -10.75
CA ILE A 53 -5.24 -22.53 -11.28
C ILE A 53 -5.68 -21.14 -10.86
N PRO A 54 -5.59 -20.13 -11.74
CA PRO A 54 -6.11 -18.80 -11.47
C PRO A 54 -7.65 -18.84 -11.37
N TRP A 55 -8.18 -18.16 -10.38
CA TRP A 55 -9.62 -18.01 -10.16
C TRP A 55 -10.00 -16.54 -10.18
N GLY A 56 -10.44 -16.06 -11.33
CA GLY A 56 -10.60 -14.63 -11.59
C GLY A 56 -9.25 -13.92 -11.72
N THR A 57 -9.18 -12.68 -11.26
CA THR A 57 -7.98 -11.82 -11.43
C THR A 57 -7.05 -11.81 -10.22
N SER A 58 -7.52 -12.29 -9.07
CA SER A 58 -6.83 -12.04 -7.80
C SER A 58 -6.81 -13.24 -6.86
N ARG A 59 -7.25 -14.40 -7.32
CA ARG A 59 -7.28 -15.65 -6.55
C ARG A 59 -6.51 -16.73 -7.28
N THR A 60 -5.89 -17.60 -6.52
CA THR A 60 -5.16 -18.72 -7.10
C THR A 60 -5.29 -19.95 -6.20
N LEU A 61 -5.66 -21.06 -6.80
CA LEU A 61 -5.52 -22.39 -6.20
C LEU A 61 -4.26 -23.02 -6.80
N SER A 62 -3.36 -23.47 -5.96
CA SER A 62 -2.16 -24.18 -6.42
C SER A 62 -1.98 -25.52 -5.71
N TYR A 63 -1.39 -26.43 -6.44
CA TYR A 63 -0.97 -27.72 -5.93
C TYR A 63 0.48 -27.95 -6.34
N SER A 64 1.32 -28.37 -5.40
CA SER A 64 2.69 -28.78 -5.68
C SER A 64 2.99 -30.14 -5.07
N MET A 65 3.82 -30.88 -5.76
CA MET A 65 4.39 -32.14 -5.30
C MET A 65 5.90 -32.10 -5.50
N GLN A 66 6.64 -32.45 -4.47
CA GLN A 66 8.08 -32.58 -4.52
C GLN A 66 8.48 -34.00 -4.07
N ARG A 67 9.40 -34.62 -4.81
CA ARG A 67 10.04 -35.86 -4.45
C ARG A 67 11.54 -35.63 -4.38
N ASN A 68 12.14 -36.01 -3.27
CA ASN A 68 13.61 -36.00 -3.09
C ASN A 68 14.24 -37.36 -3.44
N GLN A 69 15.58 -37.45 -3.34
CA GLN A 69 16.33 -38.68 -3.62
C GLN A 69 15.97 -39.82 -2.66
N ASP A 70 15.57 -39.51 -1.43
CA ASP A 70 15.21 -40.50 -0.40
C ASP A 70 13.79 -41.04 -0.59
N ASN A 71 13.17 -40.75 -1.71
CA ASN A 71 11.79 -41.07 -2.04
C ASN A 71 10.75 -40.43 -1.11
N GLU A 72 11.12 -39.44 -0.31
CA GLU A 72 10.18 -38.67 0.44
C GLU A 72 9.37 -37.80 -0.53
N ILE A 73 8.06 -37.86 -0.39
CA ILE A 73 7.14 -37.07 -1.23
C ILE A 73 6.41 -36.10 -0.35
N SER A 74 6.51 -34.83 -0.68
CA SER A 74 5.72 -33.76 -0.08
C SER A 74 4.67 -33.27 -1.04
N HIS A 75 3.47 -33.04 -0.52
CA HIS A 75 2.33 -32.50 -1.23
C HIS A 75 1.88 -31.21 -0.56
N THR A 76 1.60 -30.18 -1.32
CA THR A 76 1.04 -28.94 -0.78
C THR A 76 -0.08 -28.45 -1.68
N ALA A 77 -1.25 -28.25 -1.09
CA ALA A 77 -2.35 -27.53 -1.74
C ALA A 77 -2.50 -26.17 -1.05
N SER A 78 -2.60 -25.10 -1.82
CA SER A 78 -2.74 -23.75 -1.28
C SER A 78 -3.76 -22.91 -2.02
N TRP A 79 -4.47 -22.08 -1.26
CA TRP A 79 -5.36 -21.05 -1.76
C TRP A 79 -4.79 -19.69 -1.39
N TYR A 80 -4.77 -18.79 -2.36
CA TYR A 80 -4.38 -17.39 -2.17
C TYR A 80 -5.49 -16.48 -2.68
N ASP A 81 -5.79 -15.41 -1.94
CA ASP A 81 -6.78 -14.40 -2.30
C ASP A 81 -6.23 -13.00 -2.00
N SER A 82 -6.21 -12.14 -3.02
CA SER A 82 -5.88 -10.72 -2.94
C SER A 82 -6.93 -9.87 -3.65
N SER A 83 -8.19 -10.30 -3.62
CA SER A 83 -9.31 -9.59 -4.25
C SER A 83 -9.60 -8.24 -3.59
N ASP A 84 -9.27 -8.07 -2.34
CA ASP A 84 -9.26 -6.80 -1.66
C ASP A 84 -7.87 -6.14 -1.83
N ARG A 85 -7.85 -4.86 -2.22
CA ARG A 85 -6.61 -4.13 -2.48
C ARG A 85 -5.69 -4.02 -1.24
N ASN A 86 -6.30 -3.93 -0.06
CA ASN A 86 -5.58 -3.72 1.19
C ASN A 86 -5.37 -5.04 1.96
N ASN A 87 -6.07 -6.10 1.58
CA ASN A 87 -6.07 -7.37 2.29
C ASN A 87 -5.67 -8.51 1.37
N SER A 88 -4.78 -9.37 1.85
CA SER A 88 -4.53 -10.65 1.22
C SER A 88 -4.42 -11.74 2.27
N TRP A 89 -4.82 -12.95 1.90
CA TRP A 89 -4.71 -14.10 2.79
C TRP A 89 -4.38 -15.37 2.00
N SER A 90 -3.75 -16.28 2.67
CA SER A 90 -3.49 -17.60 2.12
C SER A 90 -3.75 -18.69 3.14
N VAL A 91 -4.17 -19.84 2.66
CA VAL A 91 -4.30 -21.06 3.44
C VAL A 91 -3.62 -22.16 2.64
N SER A 92 -2.76 -22.94 3.29
CA SER A 92 -2.12 -24.11 2.69
C SER A 92 -2.17 -25.31 3.61
N ALA A 93 -2.43 -26.46 3.01
CA ALA A 93 -2.32 -27.76 3.67
C ALA A 93 -1.19 -28.54 2.99
N SER A 94 -0.27 -29.07 3.78
CA SER A 94 0.79 -29.93 3.28
C SER A 94 0.85 -31.26 4.02
N GLY A 95 1.34 -32.26 3.34
CA GLY A 95 1.60 -33.57 3.90
C GLY A 95 2.92 -34.12 3.35
N ASP A 96 3.79 -34.47 4.25
CA ASP A 96 5.05 -35.13 3.93
C ASP A 96 4.90 -36.61 4.20
N ASN A 97 5.26 -37.46 3.23
CA ASN A 97 5.13 -38.89 3.29
C ASN A 97 6.52 -39.51 3.23
N ASP A 98 6.95 -40.04 4.35
CA ASP A 98 8.14 -40.86 4.45
C ASP A 98 7.72 -42.33 4.31
N GLU A 99 8.08 -43.00 3.19
CA GLU A 99 7.75 -44.39 2.87
C GLU A 99 6.27 -44.82 3.13
N PHE A 100 5.30 -43.93 2.94
CA PHE A 100 3.85 -44.16 3.13
C PHE A 100 3.40 -44.52 4.56
N LYS A 101 4.26 -44.38 5.58
CA LYS A 101 3.92 -44.84 6.93
C LYS A 101 3.41 -43.79 7.90
N ASP A 102 3.92 -42.56 7.85
CA ASP A 102 3.48 -41.51 8.78
C ASP A 102 3.38 -40.15 8.08
N MET A 103 2.19 -39.81 7.59
CA MET A 103 1.96 -38.53 6.95
C MET A 103 1.99 -37.38 7.99
N LYS A 104 3.04 -36.59 7.96
CA LYS A 104 3.17 -35.38 8.76
C LYS A 104 2.35 -34.26 8.11
N ALA A 105 1.07 -34.18 8.47
CA ALA A 105 0.20 -33.16 7.95
C ALA A 105 0.46 -31.80 8.63
N SER A 106 0.54 -30.74 7.85
CA SER A 106 0.60 -29.37 8.37
C SER A 106 -0.43 -28.47 7.70
N LEU A 107 -0.94 -27.50 8.48
CA LEU A 107 -1.82 -26.46 8.03
C LEU A 107 -1.17 -25.12 8.34
N ARG A 108 -1.11 -24.25 7.34
CA ARG A 108 -0.64 -22.87 7.48
C ARG A 108 -1.68 -21.91 6.97
N ALA A 109 -1.91 -20.84 7.73
CA ALA A 109 -2.70 -19.70 7.29
C ALA A 109 -1.89 -18.42 7.46
N SER A 110 -2.06 -17.47 6.55
CA SER A 110 -1.48 -16.14 6.69
C SER A 110 -2.46 -15.06 6.24
N TYR A 111 -2.35 -13.90 6.86
CA TYR A 111 -3.13 -12.71 6.55
C TYR A 111 -2.22 -11.50 6.52
N GLN A 112 -2.36 -10.67 5.50
CA GLN A 112 -1.67 -9.40 5.37
C GLN A 112 -2.67 -8.27 5.20
N HIS A 113 -2.48 -7.21 5.97
CA HIS A 113 -3.23 -5.97 5.87
C HIS A 113 -2.29 -4.80 5.60
N ASN A 114 -2.50 -4.11 4.49
CA ASN A 114 -1.73 -2.93 4.10
C ASN A 114 -2.53 -1.68 4.46
N THR A 115 -1.88 -0.76 5.16
CA THR A 115 -2.40 0.58 5.46
C THR A 115 -1.41 1.62 4.99
N GLU A 116 -1.82 2.88 5.00
CA GLU A 116 -0.93 4.02 4.72
C GLU A 116 0.18 4.16 5.78
N ASN A 117 -0.03 3.60 6.97
CA ASN A 117 0.89 3.67 8.09
C ASN A 117 1.85 2.47 8.18
N GLY A 118 1.62 1.43 7.38
CA GLY A 118 2.46 0.23 7.36
C GLY A 118 1.66 -1.04 7.06
N ARG A 119 2.34 -2.16 7.18
CA ARG A 119 1.84 -3.49 6.84
C ARG A 119 1.80 -4.38 8.07
N LEU A 120 0.61 -4.90 8.39
CA LEU A 120 0.43 -5.96 9.36
C LEU A 120 0.50 -7.32 8.66
N TYR A 121 1.28 -8.24 9.19
CA TYR A 121 1.32 -9.63 8.76
C TYR A 121 1.08 -10.56 9.95
N LEU A 122 0.11 -11.44 9.80
CA LEU A 122 -0.22 -12.49 10.77
C LEU A 122 -0.04 -13.84 10.09
N SER A 123 0.55 -14.80 10.77
CA SER A 123 0.58 -16.18 10.27
C SER A 123 0.50 -17.19 11.41
N GLY A 124 -0.15 -18.30 11.11
CA GLY A 124 -0.25 -19.45 11.99
C GLY A 124 0.14 -20.73 11.24
N THR A 125 0.82 -21.61 11.93
CA THR A 125 1.16 -22.95 11.43
C THR A 125 0.83 -23.97 12.49
N SER A 126 0.18 -25.07 12.10
CA SER A 126 -0.06 -26.22 12.94
C SER A 126 0.47 -27.44 12.21
N GLN A 127 1.36 -28.19 12.83
CA GLN A 127 1.84 -29.48 12.34
C GLN A 127 1.34 -30.57 13.28
N ARG A 128 0.68 -31.55 12.71
CA ARG A 128 0.11 -32.67 13.47
C ARG A 128 1.17 -33.35 14.32
N ASP A 129 0.82 -33.58 15.59
CA ASP A 129 1.64 -34.28 16.58
C ASP A 129 3.05 -33.68 16.82
N SER A 130 3.27 -32.42 16.40
CA SER A 130 4.58 -31.76 16.52
C SER A 130 4.49 -30.40 17.19
N TYR A 131 4.03 -29.36 16.48
CA TYR A 131 3.98 -28.01 17.02
C TYR A 131 2.87 -27.16 16.39
N TYR A 132 2.59 -26.07 17.05
CA TYR A 132 1.88 -24.93 16.46
C TYR A 132 2.67 -23.66 16.73
N SER A 133 2.62 -22.74 15.78
CA SER A 133 3.26 -21.43 15.88
C SER A 133 2.32 -20.34 15.42
N LEU A 134 2.41 -19.19 16.09
CA LEU A 134 1.74 -17.96 15.69
C LEU A 134 2.81 -16.89 15.54
N ASN A 135 2.72 -16.11 14.48
CA ASN A 135 3.58 -14.96 14.24
C ASN A 135 2.72 -13.75 13.91
N ALA A 136 3.06 -12.61 14.52
CA ALA A 136 2.51 -11.32 14.20
C ALA A 136 3.66 -10.34 13.99
N SER A 137 3.67 -9.64 12.87
CA SER A 137 4.66 -8.61 12.58
C SER A 137 3.99 -7.39 11.98
N TRP A 138 4.49 -6.21 12.36
CA TRP A 138 4.13 -4.96 11.74
C TRP A 138 5.38 -4.32 11.15
N ASN A 139 5.27 -3.88 9.91
CA ASN A 139 6.36 -3.24 9.17
C ASN A 139 5.91 -1.86 8.70
N GLY A 140 6.50 -0.84 9.25
CA GLY A 140 6.23 0.56 8.94
C GLY A 140 7.39 1.43 9.41
N SER A 141 7.26 2.71 9.18
CA SER A 141 8.26 3.72 9.55
C SER A 141 7.62 4.84 10.35
N PHE A 142 8.45 5.54 11.09
CA PHE A 142 8.08 6.71 11.87
C PHE A 142 9.01 7.86 11.53
N THR A 143 8.46 9.02 11.26
CA THR A 143 9.23 10.25 11.04
C THR A 143 8.76 11.32 11.99
N ALA A 144 9.70 11.93 12.71
CA ALA A 144 9.45 13.06 13.59
C ALA A 144 10.39 14.23 13.29
N THR A 145 9.86 15.43 13.31
CA THR A 145 10.57 16.69 13.14
C THR A 145 10.04 17.71 14.14
N ARG A 146 10.61 18.90 14.17
CA ARG A 146 10.07 20.02 14.98
C ARG A 146 8.65 20.44 14.57
N HIS A 147 8.19 20.06 13.40
CA HIS A 147 6.88 20.42 12.86
C HIS A 147 5.79 19.37 13.15
N GLY A 148 6.17 18.18 13.61
CA GLY A 148 5.24 17.12 13.94
C GLY A 148 5.82 15.73 13.70
N ALA A 149 4.96 14.73 13.80
CA ALA A 149 5.33 13.34 13.64
C ALA A 149 4.20 12.52 13.02
N ALA A 150 4.55 11.53 12.20
CA ALA A 150 3.61 10.60 11.62
C ALA A 150 4.24 9.23 11.39
N PHE A 151 3.40 8.21 11.49
CA PHE A 151 3.69 6.88 10.96
C PHE A 151 3.43 6.89 9.46
N HIS A 152 4.16 6.09 8.72
CA HIS A 152 3.99 5.92 7.28
C HIS A 152 4.47 4.54 6.85
N ASP A 153 4.17 4.14 5.62
CA ASP A 153 4.68 2.90 5.06
C ASP A 153 6.22 2.90 5.05
N TYR A 154 6.79 1.71 4.99
CA TYR A 154 8.24 1.53 5.04
C TYR A 154 8.93 2.30 3.90
N SER A 155 9.92 3.08 4.26
CA SER A 155 10.86 3.69 3.33
C SER A 155 12.25 3.08 3.53
N GLY A 156 12.99 2.87 2.44
CA GLY A 156 14.37 2.44 2.49
C GLY A 156 15.23 3.37 3.36
N SER A 157 16.33 2.87 3.89
CA SER A 157 17.20 3.63 4.79
C SER A 157 17.88 4.86 4.13
N ALA A 158 18.04 4.83 2.80
CA ALA A 158 18.66 5.89 2.01
C ALA A 158 17.64 6.86 1.39
N ASP A 159 16.34 6.57 1.49
CA ASP A 159 15.33 7.38 0.84
C ASP A 159 15.04 8.67 1.59
N SER A 160 14.87 9.75 0.83
CA SER A 160 14.35 11.00 1.36
C SER A 160 12.85 10.89 1.62
N ARG A 161 12.35 11.72 2.52
CA ARG A 161 10.93 11.77 2.91
C ARG A 161 10.43 13.19 2.82
N PHE A 162 9.13 13.34 2.68
CA PHE A 162 8.53 14.67 2.66
C PHE A 162 7.37 14.75 3.64
N MET A 163 7.52 15.62 4.64
CA MET A 163 6.49 15.88 5.64
C MET A 163 5.56 16.99 5.15
N ILE A 164 4.28 16.77 5.25
CA ILE A 164 3.22 17.71 4.93
C ILE A 164 2.44 18.01 6.21
N ASP A 165 2.21 19.30 6.45
CA ASP A 165 1.38 19.82 7.52
C ASP A 165 0.12 20.44 6.90
N ALA A 166 -1.02 19.83 7.12
CA ALA A 166 -2.33 20.27 6.63
C ALA A 166 -3.13 21.05 7.70
N ASP A 167 -2.42 21.79 8.55
CA ASP A 167 -3.00 22.69 9.57
C ASP A 167 -4.07 22.02 10.46
N GLY A 168 -3.73 20.84 10.98
CA GLY A 168 -4.63 20.04 11.83
C GLY A 168 -5.78 19.39 11.08
N THR A 169 -5.71 19.28 9.74
CA THR A 169 -6.71 18.55 8.94
C THR A 169 -6.28 17.10 8.75
N GLU A 170 -7.06 16.19 9.31
CA GLU A 170 -6.85 14.75 9.14
C GLU A 170 -7.39 14.25 7.79
N ASP A 171 -6.97 13.04 7.42
CA ASP A 171 -7.44 12.29 6.27
C ASP A 171 -7.22 12.95 4.90
N ILE A 172 -6.23 13.86 4.78
CA ILE A 172 -5.81 14.42 3.50
C ILE A 172 -4.98 13.38 2.76
N PRO A 173 -5.45 12.89 1.60
CA PRO A 173 -4.72 11.90 0.82
C PRO A 173 -3.59 12.55 0.03
N LEU A 174 -2.38 12.04 0.23
CA LEU A 174 -1.14 12.56 -0.34
C LEU A 174 -0.58 11.58 -1.37
N ASN A 175 -0.10 12.12 -2.49
CA ASN A 175 0.63 11.41 -3.54
C ASN A 175 -0.08 10.10 -3.97
N ASN A 176 -1.33 10.22 -4.45
CA ASN A 176 -2.19 9.09 -4.85
C ASN A 176 -2.46 8.08 -3.71
N LYS A 177 -2.73 8.59 -2.52
CA LYS A 177 -3.00 7.78 -1.31
C LYS A 177 -1.81 6.93 -0.84
N ARG A 178 -0.58 7.32 -1.18
CA ARG A 178 0.63 6.69 -0.60
C ARG A 178 0.86 7.08 0.85
N ALA A 179 0.29 8.18 1.28
CA ALA A 179 0.26 8.64 2.65
C ALA A 179 -1.05 9.41 2.90
N VAL A 180 -1.43 9.54 4.15
CA VAL A 180 -2.61 10.30 4.61
C VAL A 180 -2.20 11.08 5.84
N THR A 181 -2.76 12.29 6.02
CA THR A 181 -2.51 13.07 7.22
C THR A 181 -3.21 12.45 8.43
N ASN A 182 -2.51 12.42 9.56
CA ASN A 182 -3.06 11.94 10.81
C ASN A 182 -3.97 12.98 11.48
N ARG A 183 -4.51 12.65 12.66
CA ARG A 183 -5.39 13.54 13.44
C ARG A 183 -4.81 14.92 13.80
N TYR A 184 -3.50 15.08 13.66
CA TYR A 184 -2.82 16.36 13.86
C TYR A 184 -2.55 17.11 12.54
N GLY A 185 -3.03 16.59 11.42
CA GLY A 185 -2.79 17.15 10.09
C GLY A 185 -1.41 16.84 9.52
N ILE A 186 -0.65 15.95 10.15
CA ILE A 186 0.71 15.62 9.70
C ILE A 186 0.69 14.33 8.88
N GLY A 187 1.19 14.40 7.65
CA GLY A 187 1.41 13.25 6.78
C GLY A 187 2.86 13.19 6.31
N VAL A 188 3.38 12.00 6.06
CA VAL A 188 4.72 11.80 5.54
C VAL A 188 4.67 10.94 4.27
N ILE A 189 5.12 11.51 3.17
CA ILE A 189 5.31 10.80 1.91
C ILE A 189 6.65 10.09 1.98
N PRO A 190 6.67 8.75 2.00
CA PRO A 190 7.90 7.98 2.02
C PRO A 190 8.55 7.91 0.63
N SER A 191 9.84 7.58 0.59
CA SER A 191 10.58 7.22 -0.64
C SER A 191 10.50 8.28 -1.73
N VAL A 192 10.83 9.52 -1.38
CA VAL A 192 11.01 10.62 -2.34
C VAL A 192 12.41 10.50 -2.94
N SER A 193 12.51 10.53 -4.27
CA SER A 193 13.79 10.41 -4.97
C SER A 193 14.75 11.55 -4.63
N SER A 194 15.98 11.18 -4.28
CA SER A 194 17.03 12.16 -3.97
C SER A 194 17.63 12.74 -5.24
N TYR A 195 18.04 14.01 -5.19
CA TYR A 195 18.71 14.76 -6.28
C TYR A 195 17.88 14.90 -7.56
N ILE A 196 16.61 14.55 -7.55
CA ILE A 196 15.69 14.66 -8.68
C ILE A 196 14.54 15.57 -8.28
N THR A 197 14.17 16.48 -9.17
CA THR A 197 12.97 17.31 -8.96
C THR A 197 11.74 16.43 -9.02
N THR A 198 11.00 16.37 -7.91
CA THR A 198 9.82 15.53 -7.74
C THR A 198 8.62 16.41 -7.43
N SER A 199 7.49 16.16 -8.11
CA SER A 199 6.21 16.79 -7.82
C SER A 199 5.39 15.89 -6.91
N LEU A 200 5.05 16.39 -5.75
CA LEU A 200 4.20 15.76 -4.75
C LEU A 200 2.82 16.39 -4.83
N SER A 201 1.77 15.60 -4.86
CA SER A 201 0.41 16.09 -5.04
C SER A 201 -0.50 15.68 -3.89
N VAL A 202 -1.47 16.54 -3.60
CA VAL A 202 -2.65 16.19 -2.81
C VAL A 202 -3.72 15.65 -3.75
N ASP A 203 -4.36 14.56 -3.41
CA ASP A 203 -5.47 14.01 -4.20
C ASP A 203 -6.76 14.78 -3.87
N THR A 204 -6.99 15.86 -4.59
CA THR A 204 -8.13 16.75 -4.37
C THR A 204 -9.49 16.11 -4.65
N ARG A 205 -9.54 14.99 -5.37
CA ARG A 205 -10.79 14.25 -5.66
C ARG A 205 -11.30 13.43 -4.50
N ASN A 206 -10.41 13.11 -3.55
CA ASN A 206 -10.71 12.29 -2.40
C ASN A 206 -10.49 13.05 -1.08
N LEU A 207 -10.64 14.38 -1.09
CA LEU A 207 -10.61 15.19 0.12
C LEU A 207 -11.81 14.86 1.02
N PRO A 208 -11.67 15.00 2.35
CA PRO A 208 -12.80 15.00 3.25
C PRO A 208 -13.84 16.05 2.85
N GLU A 209 -15.10 15.80 3.21
CA GLU A 209 -16.15 16.80 3.03
C GLU A 209 -15.79 18.11 3.74
N ASN A 210 -16.10 19.23 3.11
CA ASN A 210 -15.84 20.58 3.63
C ASN A 210 -14.35 20.94 3.81
N VAL A 211 -13.45 20.31 3.06
CA VAL A 211 -12.04 20.67 3.00
C VAL A 211 -11.68 21.11 1.58
N ASP A 212 -11.04 22.27 1.48
CA ASP A 212 -10.45 22.77 0.24
C ASP A 212 -8.98 23.10 0.42
N ILE A 213 -8.20 23.01 -0.66
CA ILE A 213 -6.74 23.20 -0.65
C ILE A 213 -6.36 24.08 -1.83
N GLU A 214 -5.75 25.24 -1.56
CA GLU A 214 -5.37 26.19 -2.61
C GLU A 214 -4.25 25.64 -3.50
N ASN A 215 -3.22 25.09 -2.92
CA ASN A 215 -2.04 24.56 -3.62
C ASN A 215 -1.91 23.06 -3.44
N SER A 216 -2.39 22.30 -4.42
CA SER A 216 -2.41 20.83 -4.37
C SER A 216 -1.14 20.17 -4.88
N VAL A 217 -0.16 20.94 -5.38
CA VAL A 217 1.10 20.39 -5.94
C VAL A 217 2.30 21.11 -5.32
N ILE A 218 3.23 20.32 -4.80
CA ILE A 218 4.49 20.79 -4.22
C ILE A 218 5.62 20.22 -5.04
N THR A 219 6.48 21.08 -5.60
CA THR A 219 7.68 20.66 -6.33
C THR A 219 8.90 20.81 -5.42
N THR A 220 9.69 19.76 -5.30
CA THR A 220 10.85 19.72 -4.41
C THR A 220 12.00 18.93 -5.00
N THR A 221 13.21 19.24 -4.53
CA THR A 221 14.43 18.45 -4.79
C THR A 221 15.12 18.25 -3.44
N LEU A 222 15.29 17.01 -3.03
CA LEU A 222 15.89 16.64 -1.75
C LEU A 222 17.25 15.99 -1.94
N THR A 223 18.11 16.12 -0.96
CA THR A 223 19.35 15.33 -0.84
C THR A 223 19.03 13.99 -0.19
N GLU A 224 19.91 13.01 -0.34
CA GLU A 224 19.78 11.68 0.24
C GLU A 224 19.56 11.76 1.77
N GLY A 225 18.55 11.02 2.25
CA GLY A 225 18.18 10.98 3.67
C GLY A 225 17.48 12.23 4.22
N ALA A 226 17.28 13.26 3.38
CA ALA A 226 16.63 14.49 3.84
C ALA A 226 15.15 14.32 4.13
N ILE A 227 14.63 15.12 5.06
CA ILE A 227 13.20 15.26 5.33
C ILE A 227 12.78 16.65 4.88
N GLY A 228 12.09 16.72 3.72
CA GLY A 228 11.45 17.95 3.27
C GLY A 228 10.22 18.28 4.10
N TYR A 229 9.80 19.55 4.05
CA TYR A 229 8.61 20.02 4.76
C TYR A 229 7.87 21.07 3.95
N ALA A 230 6.54 20.98 3.95
CA ALA A 230 5.67 22.05 3.50
C ALA A 230 4.39 22.10 4.33
N LYS A 231 3.87 23.32 4.53
CA LYS A 231 2.55 23.54 5.07
C LYS A 231 1.58 23.74 3.91
N LEU A 232 0.43 23.06 3.96
CA LEU A 232 -0.67 23.26 3.04
C LEU A 232 -1.60 24.36 3.57
N ASP A 233 -2.07 25.16 2.65
CA ASP A 233 -3.16 26.11 2.91
C ASP A 233 -4.49 25.36 2.79
N THR A 234 -4.97 24.86 3.93
CA THR A 234 -6.23 24.13 4.01
C THR A 234 -7.34 25.04 4.49
N ARG A 235 -8.48 25.00 3.81
CA ARG A 235 -9.70 25.69 4.22
C ARG A 235 -10.74 24.66 4.63
N LYS A 236 -11.15 24.72 5.89
CA LYS A 236 -12.25 23.90 6.42
C LYS A 236 -13.52 24.73 6.46
N GLY A 237 -14.61 24.17 5.97
CA GLY A 237 -15.93 24.80 6.03
C GLY A 237 -16.78 24.50 4.81
N TYR A 238 -18.03 24.90 4.88
CA TYR A 238 -19.00 24.68 3.81
C TYR A 238 -18.73 25.58 2.62
N GLN A 239 -19.09 25.10 1.44
CA GLN A 239 -19.17 25.89 0.22
C GLN A 239 -20.61 26.32 0.03
N ILE A 240 -20.83 27.63 -0.08
CA ILE A 240 -22.16 28.21 -0.24
C ILE A 240 -22.23 29.01 -1.54
N ILE A 241 -23.26 28.73 -2.31
CA ILE A 241 -23.64 29.54 -3.48
C ILE A 241 -24.92 30.28 -3.14
N GLY A 242 -24.93 31.61 -3.35
CA GLY A 242 -26.09 32.42 -3.02
C GLY A 242 -26.08 33.77 -3.69
N VAL A 243 -27.05 34.60 -3.32
CA VAL A 243 -27.16 35.99 -3.76
C VAL A 243 -27.25 36.88 -2.54
N ILE A 244 -26.31 37.81 -2.42
CA ILE A 244 -26.34 38.82 -1.35
C ILE A 244 -27.19 40.03 -1.82
N ARG A 245 -28.07 40.50 -0.91
CA ARG A 245 -28.82 41.71 -1.06
C ARG A 245 -28.56 42.63 0.13
N LEU A 246 -28.37 43.91 -0.15
CA LEU A 246 -28.25 44.94 0.87
C LEU A 246 -29.63 45.24 1.48
N ALA A 247 -29.66 45.96 2.59
CA ALA A 247 -30.88 46.27 3.31
C ALA A 247 -31.88 47.14 2.48
N ASP A 248 -31.38 47.88 1.49
CA ASP A 248 -32.18 48.66 0.55
C ASP A 248 -32.70 47.84 -0.65
N GLY A 249 -32.39 46.52 -0.71
CA GLY A 249 -32.78 45.61 -1.79
C GLY A 249 -31.84 45.62 -3.00
N SER A 250 -30.84 46.49 -3.04
CA SER A 250 -29.81 46.50 -4.09
C SER A 250 -28.79 45.38 -3.93
N HIS A 251 -27.94 45.18 -4.94
CA HIS A 251 -26.83 44.23 -4.85
C HIS A 251 -25.51 44.95 -4.53
N PRO A 252 -24.62 44.32 -3.76
CA PRO A 252 -23.27 44.84 -3.57
C PRO A 252 -22.54 45.00 -4.91
N PRO A 253 -21.61 45.95 -5.03
CA PRO A 253 -20.79 46.08 -6.22
C PRO A 253 -19.98 44.84 -6.54
N LEU A 254 -19.79 44.58 -7.85
CA LEU A 254 -18.96 43.52 -8.35
C LEU A 254 -17.52 43.61 -7.80
N GLY A 255 -16.95 42.51 -7.35
CA GLY A 255 -15.57 42.41 -6.90
C GLY A 255 -15.34 42.74 -5.42
N ILE A 256 -16.38 43.07 -4.67
CA ILE A 256 -16.25 43.21 -3.21
C ILE A 256 -15.98 41.84 -2.59
N SER A 257 -14.98 41.78 -1.68
CA SER A 257 -14.69 40.57 -0.94
C SER A 257 -15.65 40.39 0.23
N VAL A 258 -16.17 39.17 0.35
CA VAL A 258 -16.93 38.74 1.53
C VAL A 258 -15.93 38.15 2.52
N LYS A 259 -15.90 38.65 3.74
CA LYS A 259 -14.97 38.24 4.79
C LYS A 259 -15.73 37.76 6.02
N ASP A 260 -15.07 36.89 6.78
CA ASP A 260 -15.51 36.63 8.14
C ASP A 260 -15.21 37.86 9.04
N GLU A 261 -16.21 38.35 9.73
CA GLU A 261 -16.11 39.56 10.58
C GLU A 261 -15.07 39.35 11.70
N THR A 262 -14.94 38.14 12.21
CA THR A 262 -14.10 37.84 13.36
C THR A 262 -12.62 37.59 12.97
N SER A 263 -12.37 36.78 11.96
CA SER A 263 -11.01 36.41 11.51
C SER A 263 -10.46 37.31 10.41
N HIS A 264 -11.31 38.16 9.81
CA HIS A 264 -11.00 38.97 8.62
C HIS A 264 -10.54 38.17 7.40
N LYS A 265 -10.74 36.83 7.41
CA LYS A 265 -10.39 35.96 6.32
C LYS A 265 -11.38 36.16 5.16
N GLU A 266 -10.85 36.25 3.95
CA GLU A 266 -11.67 36.31 2.75
C GLU A 266 -12.30 34.94 2.46
N LEU A 267 -13.61 34.90 2.32
CA LEU A 267 -14.42 33.72 2.05
C LEU A 267 -14.87 33.62 0.59
N GLY A 268 -14.85 34.74 -0.14
CA GLY A 268 -15.21 34.81 -1.55
C GLY A 268 -15.40 36.21 -2.06
N LEU A 269 -15.80 36.36 -3.33
CA LEU A 269 -16.03 37.62 -4.00
C LEU A 269 -17.46 37.70 -4.49
N VAL A 270 -18.00 38.93 -4.49
CA VAL A 270 -19.31 39.22 -5.09
C VAL A 270 -19.16 39.30 -6.61
N ALA A 271 -19.91 38.45 -7.32
CA ALA A 271 -20.06 38.46 -8.76
C ALA A 271 -21.24 39.35 -9.19
N ASP A 272 -21.50 39.43 -10.50
CA ASP A 272 -22.58 40.21 -11.07
C ASP A 272 -23.94 39.81 -10.48
N GLY A 273 -24.84 40.82 -10.27
CA GLY A 273 -26.15 40.61 -9.67
C GLY A 273 -26.12 40.15 -8.19
N GLY A 274 -25.01 40.40 -7.47
CA GLY A 274 -24.86 40.03 -6.07
C GLY A 274 -24.61 38.55 -5.86
N PHE A 275 -24.31 37.78 -6.91
CA PHE A 275 -24.02 36.37 -6.83
C PHE A 275 -22.70 36.16 -6.08
N VAL A 276 -22.65 35.15 -5.20
CA VAL A 276 -21.46 34.82 -4.43
C VAL A 276 -21.22 33.31 -4.42
N TYR A 277 -19.96 32.95 -4.51
CA TYR A 277 -19.46 31.65 -4.14
C TYR A 277 -18.54 31.83 -2.92
N LEU A 278 -18.97 31.30 -1.79
CA LEU A 278 -18.25 31.40 -0.53
C LEU A 278 -17.68 30.03 -0.16
N ASN A 279 -16.44 30.01 0.27
CA ASN A 279 -15.70 28.78 0.62
C ASN A 279 -15.10 28.91 2.02
N GLY A 280 -15.20 27.82 2.82
CA GLY A 280 -14.65 27.75 4.17
C GLY A 280 -15.55 28.36 5.23
N ILE A 281 -16.87 28.40 5.02
CA ILE A 281 -17.83 28.89 6.00
C ILE A 281 -18.01 27.88 7.11
N GLN A 282 -17.94 28.35 8.34
CA GLN A 282 -18.26 27.61 9.56
C GLN A 282 -19.59 28.11 10.14
N ASP A 283 -20.22 27.29 10.99
CA ASP A 283 -21.55 27.58 11.53
C ASP A 283 -21.65 28.88 12.35
N ASP A 284 -20.53 29.36 12.86
CA ASP A 284 -20.40 30.54 13.70
C ASP A 284 -19.89 31.79 12.95
N ASN A 285 -19.59 31.69 11.65
CA ASN A 285 -19.10 32.82 10.88
C ASN A 285 -20.15 33.92 10.73
N LYS A 286 -19.73 35.14 10.98
CA LYS A 286 -20.44 36.34 10.62
C LYS A 286 -19.82 36.98 9.39
N LEU A 287 -20.63 37.20 8.37
CA LEU A 287 -20.16 37.71 7.09
C LEU A 287 -20.15 39.24 7.08
N ALA A 288 -19.02 39.80 6.62
CA ALA A 288 -18.87 41.25 6.34
C ALA A 288 -18.48 41.46 4.86
N LEU A 289 -18.92 42.60 4.28
CA LEU A 289 -18.61 43.04 2.93
C LEU A 289 -17.54 44.12 2.94
#